data_28301fe4f23a954bb22294fbe6115e71
#
_entry.id   28301fe4f23a954bb22294fbe6115e71
#
_cell.length_a   1.000
_cell.length_b   1.000
_cell.length_c   1.000
_cell.angle_alpha   90.00
_cell.angle_beta   90.00
_cell.angle_gamma   90.00
#
_symmetry.space_group_name_H-M   'P 1'
#
loop_
_entity.id
_entity.type
_entity.pdbx_description
1 polymer ?
#
loop_
_entity_poly.entity_id
_entity_poly.type
_entity_poly.pdbx_seq_one_letter_code
_entity_poly.pdbx_strand_id
1 'polypeptide(L)'
;YGQHYSQNKYQATEFIIDGGHGMGFCIGNILKYAQRYGKKDGTNRKDLLKVLHYAIIALHVHDIGEQEAESEQVRQYAQFEGHIAEETSAEDDIPF
;
A
#
# COMPACT_ATOMS: atom_id res chain seq x y z
N TYR A 1 -12.51 -3.61 -26.35
CA TYR A 1 -11.24 -4.01 -25.91
C TYR A 1 -10.84 -3.29 -24.68
N GLY A 2 -10.76 -2.05 -24.73
CA GLY A 2 -10.22 -1.30 -23.68
C GLY A 2 -10.93 -1.49 -22.38
N GLN A 3 -12.26 -1.47 -22.43
CA GLN A 3 -12.99 -1.55 -21.22
C GLN A 3 -12.84 -2.88 -20.56
N HIS A 4 -12.94 -3.93 -21.30
CA HIS A 4 -12.85 -5.27 -20.77
C HIS A 4 -11.45 -5.54 -20.25
N TYR A 5 -10.44 -5.09 -20.96
CA TYR A 5 -9.07 -5.27 -20.54
C TYR A 5 -8.80 -4.50 -19.26
N SER A 6 -9.28 -3.27 -19.16
CA SER A 6 -9.06 -2.46 -17.99
C SER A 6 -9.68 -3.08 -16.75
N GLN A 7 -10.86 -3.65 -16.92
CA GLN A 7 -11.53 -4.26 -15.81
C GLN A 7 -10.74 -5.43 -15.25
N ASN A 8 -10.22 -6.30 -16.14
CA ASN A 8 -9.43 -7.43 -15.70
C ASN A 8 -8.16 -6.97 -15.01
N LYS A 9 -7.54 -5.93 -15.53
CA LYS A 9 -6.32 -5.42 -14.96
C LYS A 9 -6.55 -4.86 -13.57
N TYR A 10 -7.64 -4.14 -13.39
CA TYR A 10 -7.96 -3.60 -12.08
C TYR A 10 -8.21 -4.72 -11.08
N GLN A 11 -8.93 -5.74 -11.49
CA GLN A 11 -9.23 -6.84 -10.59
C GLN A 11 -7.95 -7.53 -10.14
N ALA A 12 -7.02 -7.75 -11.07
CA ALA A 12 -5.77 -8.40 -10.72
C ALA A 12 -4.96 -7.56 -9.75
N THR A 13 -4.88 -6.26 -9.99
CA THR A 13 -4.13 -5.36 -9.13
C THR A 13 -4.73 -5.33 -7.75
N GLU A 14 -6.04 -5.23 -7.65
CA GLU A 14 -6.69 -5.21 -6.35
C GLU A 14 -6.46 -6.50 -5.59
N PHE A 15 -6.51 -7.61 -6.28
CA PHE A 15 -6.29 -8.90 -5.65
C PHE A 15 -4.87 -8.98 -5.08
N ILE A 16 -3.90 -8.48 -5.83
CA ILE A 16 -2.51 -8.48 -5.40
C ILE A 16 -2.34 -7.59 -4.17
N ILE A 17 -2.96 -6.41 -4.20
CA ILE A 17 -2.88 -5.48 -3.08
C ILE A 17 -3.54 -6.09 -1.85
N ASP A 18 -4.72 -6.67 -2.02
CA ASP A 18 -5.43 -7.25 -0.89
C ASP A 18 -4.66 -8.42 -0.29
N GLY A 19 -3.87 -9.10 -1.07
CA GLY A 19 -3.07 -10.20 -0.57
C GLY A 19 -1.79 -9.77 0.11
N GLY A 20 -1.55 -8.46 0.20
CA GLY A 20 -0.36 -7.99 0.90
C GLY A 20 0.86 -7.84 0.02
N HIS A 21 0.70 -7.97 -1.28
CA HIS A 21 1.85 -7.92 -2.19
C HIS A 21 1.86 -6.66 -3.04
N GLY A 22 1.07 -5.67 -2.65
CA GLY A 22 0.92 -4.48 -3.48
C GLY A 22 2.19 -3.69 -3.68
N MET A 23 2.94 -3.46 -2.61
CA MET A 23 4.13 -2.62 -2.74
C MET A 23 5.19 -3.31 -3.58
N GLY A 24 5.44 -4.60 -3.35
CA GLY A 24 6.42 -5.32 -4.17
C GLY A 24 6.03 -5.35 -5.64
N PHE A 25 4.75 -5.54 -5.90
CA PHE A 25 4.23 -5.55 -7.25
C PHE A 25 4.46 -4.19 -7.90
N CYS A 26 4.18 -3.11 -7.20
CA CYS A 26 4.34 -1.76 -7.76
C CYS A 26 5.81 -1.43 -7.99
N ILE A 27 6.65 -1.68 -7.02
CA ILE A 27 8.06 -1.38 -7.15
C ILE A 27 8.68 -2.20 -8.28
N GLY A 28 8.31 -3.47 -8.38
CA GLY A 28 8.82 -4.32 -9.45
C GLY A 28 8.45 -3.79 -10.82
N ASN A 29 7.22 -3.31 -10.96
CA ASN A 29 6.80 -2.76 -12.25
C ASN A 29 7.46 -1.42 -12.53
N ILE A 30 7.66 -0.60 -11.52
CA ILE A 30 8.39 0.66 -11.70
C ILE A 30 9.79 0.37 -12.22
N LEU A 31 10.48 -0.56 -11.60
CA LEU A 31 11.82 -0.89 -12.02
C LEU A 31 11.84 -1.49 -13.41
N LYS A 32 10.87 -2.33 -13.71
CA LYS A 32 10.81 -2.96 -15.03
C LYS A 32 10.66 -1.91 -16.12
N TYR A 33 9.76 -0.99 -15.96
CA TYR A 33 9.53 -0.01 -17.02
C TYR A 33 10.59 1.09 -17.04
N ALA A 34 11.15 1.42 -15.88
CA ALA A 34 12.21 2.42 -15.84
C ALA A 34 13.45 1.94 -16.59
N GLN A 35 13.85 0.69 -16.36
CA GLN A 35 15.05 0.22 -17.02
C GLN A 35 14.78 -0.12 -18.50
N ARG A 36 13.51 -0.24 -18.87
CA ARG A 36 13.21 -0.53 -20.26
C ARG A 36 13.27 0.70 -21.14
N TYR A 37 13.06 1.85 -20.55
CA TYR A 37 13.07 3.10 -21.29
C TYR A 37 14.44 3.29 -21.94
N GLY A 38 14.42 3.50 -23.22
CA GLY A 38 15.65 3.66 -23.98
C GLY A 38 16.24 2.38 -24.51
N LYS A 39 15.67 1.24 -24.10
CA LYS A 39 16.21 -0.01 -24.58
C LYS A 39 15.26 -0.70 -25.51
N LYS A 40 14.15 -1.13 -25.08
CA LYS A 40 13.22 -1.78 -25.95
C LYS A 40 12.34 -0.71 -26.52
N ASP A 41 12.19 -0.66 -27.80
CA ASP A 41 11.37 0.33 -28.48
C ASP A 41 11.90 1.75 -28.24
N GLY A 42 13.17 1.92 -27.95
CA GLY A 42 13.77 3.24 -27.84
C GLY A 42 13.23 4.01 -26.65
N THR A 43 13.15 5.34 -26.79
CA THR A 43 12.71 6.18 -25.70
C THR A 43 11.18 6.30 -25.76
N ASN A 44 10.51 5.24 -25.42
CA ASN A 44 9.08 5.17 -25.55
C ASN A 44 8.39 5.83 -24.36
N ARG A 45 7.59 6.84 -24.66
CA ARG A 45 6.88 7.58 -23.64
C ARG A 45 5.98 6.66 -22.79
N LYS A 46 5.50 5.58 -23.36
CA LYS A 46 4.64 4.66 -22.63
C LYS A 46 5.34 4.02 -21.44
N ASP A 47 6.66 3.81 -21.55
CA ASP A 47 7.39 3.25 -20.43
C ASP A 47 7.36 4.20 -19.25
N LEU A 48 7.51 5.50 -19.50
CA LEU A 48 7.47 6.48 -18.44
C LEU A 48 6.07 6.60 -17.85
N LEU A 49 5.06 6.51 -18.69
CA LEU A 49 3.69 6.55 -18.20
C LEU A 49 3.40 5.37 -17.29
N LYS A 50 3.97 4.21 -17.59
CA LYS A 50 3.77 3.05 -16.73
C LYS A 50 4.50 3.18 -15.42
N VAL A 51 5.69 3.79 -15.44
CA VAL A 51 6.40 4.07 -14.20
C VAL A 51 5.52 4.97 -13.31
N LEU A 52 4.97 6.01 -13.91
CA LEU A 52 4.13 6.94 -13.17
C LEU A 52 2.88 6.24 -12.64
N HIS A 53 2.26 5.43 -13.47
CA HIS A 53 1.05 4.71 -13.09
C HIS A 53 1.29 3.84 -11.87
N TYR A 54 2.36 3.06 -11.88
CA TYR A 54 2.64 2.18 -10.75
C TYR A 54 3.12 2.94 -9.53
N ALA A 55 3.72 4.12 -9.72
CA ALA A 55 4.10 4.96 -8.59
C ALA A 55 2.86 5.51 -7.88
N ILE A 56 1.84 5.87 -8.64
CA ILE A 56 0.59 6.35 -8.06
C ILE A 56 -0.07 5.23 -7.26
N ILE A 57 -0.07 4.02 -7.81
CA ILE A 57 -0.65 2.89 -7.08
C ILE A 57 0.17 2.61 -5.82
N ALA A 58 1.49 2.73 -5.90
CA ALA A 58 2.35 2.52 -4.74
C ALA A 58 2.03 3.51 -3.63
N LEU A 59 1.77 4.77 -4.00
CA LEU A 59 1.38 5.76 -3.01
C LEU A 59 0.07 5.38 -2.34
N HIS A 60 -0.87 4.89 -3.10
CA HIS A 60 -2.15 4.47 -2.56
C HIS A 60 -1.96 3.30 -1.57
N VAL A 61 -1.12 2.33 -1.96
CA VAL A 61 -0.85 1.19 -1.10
C VAL A 61 -0.18 1.67 0.19
N HIS A 62 0.75 2.61 0.07
CA HIS A 62 1.41 3.16 1.24
C HIS A 62 0.42 3.84 2.16
N ASP A 63 -0.47 4.63 1.60
CA ASP A 63 -1.43 5.38 2.40
C ASP A 63 -2.39 4.45 3.13
N ILE A 64 -2.83 3.39 2.46
CA ILE A 64 -3.70 2.42 3.12
C ILE A 64 -2.96 1.77 4.27
N GLY A 65 -1.71 1.39 4.07
CA GLY A 65 -0.92 0.78 5.11
C GLY A 65 -0.75 1.68 6.31
N GLU A 66 -0.52 2.97 6.06
CA GLU A 66 -0.40 3.93 7.14
C GLU A 66 -1.70 4.07 7.91
N GLN A 67 -2.81 4.12 7.20
CA GLN A 67 -4.09 4.23 7.85
C GLN A 67 -4.39 3.01 8.71
N GLU A 68 -4.07 1.85 8.20
CA GLU A 68 -4.31 0.63 8.94
C GLU A 68 -3.42 0.56 10.17
N ALA A 69 -2.17 0.96 10.05
CA ALA A 69 -1.26 0.97 11.18
C ALA A 69 -1.72 1.95 12.25
N GLU A 70 -2.19 3.11 11.83
CA GLU A 70 -2.70 4.07 12.76
C GLU A 70 -3.92 3.56 13.47
N SER A 71 -4.84 2.97 12.73
CA SER A 71 -6.06 2.43 13.33
C SER A 71 -5.73 1.33 14.33
N GLU A 72 -4.77 0.51 14.00
CA GLU A 72 -4.39 -0.56 14.88
C GLU A 72 -3.77 -0.01 16.16
N GLN A 73 -2.94 1.00 16.05
CA GLN A 73 -2.34 1.63 17.22
C GLN A 73 -3.38 2.25 18.12
N VAL A 74 -4.35 2.93 17.54
CA VAL A 74 -5.41 3.54 18.30
C VAL A 74 -6.22 2.48 19.01
N ARG A 75 -6.51 1.39 18.31
CA ARG A 75 -7.29 0.33 18.91
C ARG A 75 -6.56 -0.33 20.08
N GLN A 76 -5.26 -0.55 19.90
CA GLN A 76 -4.47 -1.14 20.96
C GLN A 76 -4.37 -0.22 22.17
N TYR A 77 -4.24 1.06 21.92
CA TYR A 77 -4.17 2.02 23.01
C TYR A 77 -5.49 2.06 23.77
N ALA A 78 -6.60 2.03 23.07
CA ALA A 78 -7.89 2.04 23.71
C ALA A 78 -8.11 0.79 24.55
N GLN A 79 -7.67 -0.35 24.05
CA GLN A 79 -7.79 -1.58 24.81
C GLN A 79 -6.92 -1.54 26.06
N PHE A 80 -5.73 -0.98 25.94
CA PHE A 80 -4.83 -0.90 27.06
C PHE A 80 -5.39 0.02 28.13
N GLU A 81 -5.94 1.15 27.74
CA GLU A 81 -6.54 2.04 28.69
C GLU A 81 -7.73 1.39 29.38
N GLY A 82 -8.55 0.72 28.65
CA GLY A 82 -9.68 0.04 29.25
C GLY A 82 -9.24 -1.02 30.23
N HIS A 83 -8.20 -1.73 29.88
CA HIS A 83 -7.70 -2.77 30.75
C HIS A 83 -7.18 -2.18 32.06
N ILE A 84 -6.45 -1.08 31.98
CA ILE A 84 -5.95 -0.45 33.17
C ILE A 84 -7.06 0.06 34.04
N ALA A 85 -8.02 0.73 33.44
CA ALA A 85 -9.13 1.24 34.20
C ALA A 85 -9.86 0.14 34.91
N GLU A 86 -9.96 -1.01 34.25
CA GLU A 86 -10.66 -2.04 34.92
C GLU A 86 -9.88 -2.61 36.01
N GLU A 87 -8.57 -2.75 35.83
CA GLU A 87 -7.89 -3.46 36.76
C GLU A 87 -7.59 -2.68 37.89
N THR A 88 -7.30 -1.49 37.96
CA THR A 88 -7.00 -0.92 39.11
C THR A 88 -7.01 0.30 39.16
N SER A 89 -7.49 0.61 38.79
CA SER A 89 -7.66 1.87 38.95
C SER A 89 -6.50 2.56 39.29
N ALA A 90 -5.75 2.25 39.76
CA ALA A 90 -4.98 3.13 40.13
C ALA A 90 -3.70 3.04 39.78
N GLU A 91 -3.37 2.39 39.16
CA GLU A 91 -2.20 2.24 38.94
C GLU A 91 -1.51 3.14 38.25
N ASP A 92 -1.39 3.79 38.32
CA ASP A 92 -0.85 4.82 37.79
C ASP A 92 0.33 4.60 37.16
N ASP A 93 0.85 3.80 37.05
CA ASP A 93 1.97 3.78 36.52
C ASP A 93 1.97 3.45 35.20
N ILE A 94 1.81 4.21 34.36
CA ILE A 94 1.84 3.93 33.09
C ILE A 94 3.17 3.85 32.68
N PRO A 95 3.51 2.93 32.01
CA PRO A 95 4.77 2.75 31.68
C PRO A 95 5.10 3.51 30.48
N PHE A 96 5.64 4.29 30.42
CA PHE A 96 6.24 4.86 29.36
C PHE A 96 6.74 6.05 29.66
#